data_460ea9c5168d823673c776b96ff3f944
#
_entry.id   460ea9c5168d823673c776b96ff3f944
#
_cell.length_a   1.000
_cell.length_b   1.000
_cell.length_c   1.000
_cell.angle_alpha   90.00
_cell.angle_beta   90.00
_cell.angle_gamma   90.00
#
_symmetry.space_group_name_H-M   'P 1'
#
loop_
_entity.id
_entity.type
_entity.pdbx_description
1 polymer ?
#
loop_
_entity_poly.entity_id
_entity_poly.type
_entity_poly.pdbx_seq_one_letter_code
_entity_poly.pdbx_strand_id
1 'polypeptide(L)'
;MPRSYPKLTREQWREVANDVLAVDNAIDVVVNKHLTKFRKNSPSNKIIWKLYKQIGKLRAELDDELARQYKRDEMSFKEFVGYF
;
A
#
# COMPACT_ATOMS: atom_id res chain seq x y z
N MET A 1 -7.68 21.28 16.37
CA MET A 1 -6.24 21.00 16.38
C MET A 1 -5.95 19.65 15.78
N PRO A 2 -5.12 19.57 14.77
CA PRO A 2 -4.73 18.26 14.27
C PRO A 2 -3.91 17.54 15.33
N ARG A 3 -4.30 16.32 15.63
CA ARG A 3 -3.51 15.46 16.49
C ARG A 3 -2.24 15.07 15.76
N SER A 4 -1.09 15.38 16.33
CA SER A 4 0.13 14.81 15.84
C SER A 4 0.25 13.39 16.36
N TYR A 5 0.31 12.42 15.47
CA TYR A 5 0.54 11.04 15.82
C TYR A 5 2.02 10.82 16.12
N PRO A 6 2.36 9.93 17.07
CA PRO A 6 3.76 9.63 17.34
C PRO A 6 4.42 9.03 16.08
N LYS A 7 5.69 9.35 15.90
CA LYS A 7 6.51 8.79 14.85
C LYS A 7 6.63 7.27 15.03
N LEU A 8 6.33 6.51 14.00
CA LEU A 8 6.46 5.06 14.03
C LEU A 8 7.94 4.66 13.97
N THR A 9 8.29 3.57 14.65
CA THR A 9 9.62 2.99 14.55
C THR A 9 9.81 2.33 13.18
N ARG A 10 11.07 2.05 12.82
CA ARG A 10 11.38 1.31 11.59
C ARG A 10 10.71 -0.06 11.58
N GLU A 11 10.68 -0.74 12.72
CA GLU A 11 10.02 -2.04 12.84
C GLU A 11 8.51 -1.94 12.59
N GLN A 12 7.87 -0.92 13.14
CA GLN A 12 6.45 -0.67 12.91
C GLN A 12 6.16 -0.37 11.44
N TRP A 13 7.00 0.42 10.78
CA TRP A 13 6.88 0.69 9.35
C TRP A 13 7.07 -0.57 8.51
N ARG A 14 8.00 -1.44 8.89
CA ARG A 14 8.22 -2.71 8.21
C ARG A 14 7.00 -3.62 8.35
N GLU A 15 6.37 -3.64 9.50
CA GLU A 15 5.13 -4.37 9.75
C GLU A 15 4.00 -3.84 8.87
N VAL A 16 3.82 -2.52 8.82
CA VAL A 16 2.82 -1.89 7.93
C VAL A 16 3.09 -2.25 6.48
N ALA A 17 4.34 -2.17 6.03
CA ALA A 17 4.71 -2.48 4.66
C ALA A 17 4.41 -3.95 4.33
N ASN A 18 4.72 -4.87 5.22
CA ASN A 18 4.44 -6.29 5.02
C ASN A 18 2.94 -6.56 4.92
N ASP A 19 2.15 -5.93 5.77
CA ASP A 19 0.70 -6.10 5.77
C ASP A 19 0.05 -5.51 4.51
N VAL A 20 0.50 -4.34 4.08
CA VAL A 20 0.03 -3.70 2.83
C VAL A 20 0.41 -4.56 1.62
N LEU A 21 1.62 -5.11 1.62
CA LEU A 21 2.09 -5.98 0.54
C LEU A 21 1.25 -7.27 0.47
N ALA A 22 0.86 -7.81 1.63
CA ALA A 22 -0.01 -8.99 1.69
C ALA A 22 -1.38 -8.71 1.06
N VAL A 23 -1.96 -7.54 1.32
CA VAL A 23 -3.23 -7.11 0.71
C VAL A 23 -3.06 -6.96 -0.81
N ASP A 24 -2.00 -6.32 -1.25
CA ASP A 24 -1.70 -6.13 -2.67
C ASP A 24 -1.58 -7.48 -3.39
N ASN A 25 -0.83 -8.41 -2.81
CA ASN A 25 -0.69 -9.77 -3.36
C ASN A 25 -2.02 -10.52 -3.41
N ALA A 26 -2.86 -10.36 -2.40
CA ALA A 26 -4.18 -10.99 -2.38
C ALA A 26 -5.08 -10.44 -3.50
N ILE A 27 -5.04 -9.15 -3.75
CA ILE A 27 -5.78 -8.53 -4.86
C ILE A 27 -5.26 -9.02 -6.20
N ASP A 28 -3.93 -9.12 -6.37
CA ASP A 28 -3.30 -9.65 -7.58
C ASP A 28 -3.76 -11.09 -7.87
N VAL A 29 -3.85 -11.92 -6.84
CA VAL A 29 -4.33 -13.30 -6.98
C VAL A 29 -5.77 -13.30 -7.50
N VAL A 30 -6.64 -12.47 -6.94
CA VAL A 30 -8.05 -12.36 -7.37
C VAL A 30 -8.11 -11.91 -8.83
N VAL A 31 -7.36 -10.89 -9.20
CA VAL A 31 -7.33 -10.36 -10.56
C VAL A 31 -6.85 -11.43 -11.55
N ASN A 32 -5.75 -12.10 -11.24
CA ASN A 32 -5.14 -13.04 -12.17
C ASN A 32 -5.89 -14.38 -12.28
N LYS A 33 -6.47 -14.85 -11.17
CA LYS A 33 -7.12 -16.17 -11.15
C LYS A 33 -8.62 -16.12 -11.41
N HIS A 34 -9.30 -15.07 -10.99
CA HIS A 34 -10.76 -15.09 -10.91
C HIS A 34 -11.46 -14.04 -11.77
N LEU A 35 -10.77 -12.97 -12.15
CA LEU A 35 -11.40 -11.86 -12.83
C LEU A 35 -12.02 -12.28 -14.18
N THR A 36 -11.38 -13.20 -14.89
CA THR A 36 -11.85 -13.72 -16.19
C THR A 36 -13.11 -14.58 -16.08
N LYS A 37 -13.45 -15.03 -14.86
CA LYS A 37 -14.68 -15.80 -14.60
C LYS A 37 -15.92 -14.92 -14.58
N PHE A 38 -15.76 -13.62 -14.50
CA PHE A 38 -16.85 -12.66 -14.44
C PHE A 38 -16.94 -11.88 -15.74
N ARG A 39 -18.15 -11.40 -16.05
CA ARG A 39 -18.35 -10.55 -17.21
C ARG A 39 -17.56 -9.25 -17.08
N LYS A 40 -17.01 -8.77 -18.19
CA LYS A 40 -16.23 -7.53 -18.25
C LYS A 40 -16.94 -6.34 -17.60
N ASN A 41 -18.26 -6.25 -17.75
CA ASN A 41 -19.07 -5.14 -17.24
C ASN A 41 -19.80 -5.47 -15.94
N SER A 42 -19.46 -6.59 -15.30
CA SER A 42 -20.12 -6.96 -14.05
C SER A 42 -19.74 -5.97 -12.93
N PRO A 43 -20.66 -5.71 -11.98
CA PRO A 43 -20.34 -4.86 -10.82
C PRO A 43 -19.13 -5.38 -10.03
N SER A 44 -19.01 -6.69 -9.88
CA SER A 44 -17.87 -7.32 -9.20
C SER A 44 -16.54 -6.97 -9.84
N ASN A 45 -16.48 -7.05 -11.16
CA ASN A 45 -15.28 -6.73 -11.93
C ASN A 45 -14.88 -5.27 -11.74
N LYS A 46 -15.86 -4.35 -11.81
CA LYS A 46 -15.63 -2.92 -11.61
C LYS A 46 -15.10 -2.61 -10.20
N ILE A 47 -15.65 -3.27 -9.19
CA ILE A 47 -15.24 -3.10 -7.80
C ILE A 47 -13.81 -3.60 -7.59
N ILE A 48 -13.47 -4.76 -8.14
CA ILE A 48 -12.12 -5.34 -8.04
C ILE A 48 -11.08 -4.39 -8.66
N TRP A 49 -11.35 -3.85 -9.84
CA TRP A 49 -10.45 -2.89 -10.48
C TRP A 49 -10.30 -1.61 -9.66
N LYS A 50 -11.39 -1.17 -9.03
CA LYS A 50 -11.36 -0.02 -8.16
C LYS A 50 -10.48 -0.25 -6.94
N LEU A 51 -10.58 -1.43 -6.33
CA LEU A 51 -9.73 -1.84 -5.21
C LEU A 51 -8.25 -1.91 -5.63
N TYR A 52 -7.98 -2.44 -6.80
CA TYR A 52 -6.63 -2.50 -7.35
C TYR A 52 -6.00 -1.12 -7.47
N LYS A 53 -6.76 -0.13 -7.97
CA LYS A 53 -6.30 1.25 -8.05
C LYS A 53 -6.12 1.87 -6.66
N GLN A 54 -7.02 1.57 -5.72
CA GLN A 54 -6.97 2.12 -4.37
C GLN A 54 -5.76 1.63 -3.58
N ILE A 55 -5.36 0.38 -3.75
CA ILE A 55 -4.17 -0.12 -3.07
C ILE A 55 -2.89 0.59 -3.56
N GLY A 56 -2.82 0.92 -4.83
CA GLY A 56 -1.74 1.73 -5.38
C GLY A 56 -1.68 3.12 -4.75
N LYS A 57 -2.83 3.76 -4.59
CA LYS A 57 -2.94 5.06 -3.91
C LYS A 57 -2.54 4.98 -2.44
N LEU A 58 -2.96 3.92 -1.76
CA LEU A 58 -2.60 3.69 -0.36
C LEU A 58 -1.09 3.57 -0.19
N ARG A 59 -0.43 2.82 -1.05
CA ARG A 59 1.03 2.67 -1.02
C ARG A 59 1.73 4.01 -1.22
N ALA A 60 1.26 4.82 -2.16
CA ALA A 60 1.81 6.15 -2.41
C ALA A 60 1.64 7.07 -1.21
N GLU A 61 0.45 7.05 -0.58
CA GLU A 61 0.19 7.85 0.61
C GLU A 61 1.04 7.43 1.80
N LEU A 62 1.24 6.13 1.99
CA LEU A 62 2.10 5.61 3.06
C LEU A 62 3.57 5.95 2.80
N ASP A 63 3.99 5.93 1.55
CA ASP A 63 5.33 6.33 1.16
C ASP A 63 5.58 7.82 1.51
N ASP A 64 4.62 8.68 1.22
CA ASP A 64 4.66 10.09 1.58
C ASP A 64 4.69 10.30 3.09
N GLU A 65 3.91 9.51 3.83
CA GLU A 65 3.89 9.58 5.29
C GLU A 65 5.23 9.15 5.89
N LEU A 66 5.83 8.10 5.36
CA LEU A 66 7.16 7.66 5.75
C LEU A 66 8.20 8.78 5.51
N ALA A 67 8.12 9.43 4.35
CA ALA A 67 9.00 10.54 4.01
C ALA A 67 8.83 11.74 4.95
N ARG A 68 7.61 11.97 5.43
CA ARG A 68 7.34 13.03 6.41
C ARG A 68 7.90 12.70 7.80
N GLN A 69 7.90 11.43 8.17
CA GLN A 69 8.36 10.99 9.48
C GLN A 69 9.88 10.83 9.57
N TYR A 70 10.52 10.45 8.48
CA TYR A 70 11.97 10.21 8.42
C TYR A 70 12.63 11.11 7.40
N LYS A 71 13.60 11.90 7.86
CA LYS A 71 14.40 12.77 7.01
C LYS A 71 15.51 11.97 6.34
N ARG A 72 16.13 12.55 5.30
CA ARG A 72 17.21 11.91 4.54
C ARG A 72 18.40 11.47 5.39
N ASP A 73 18.71 12.22 6.44
CA ASP A 73 19.79 11.92 7.36
C ASP A 73 19.45 10.82 8.38
N GLU A 74 18.14 10.57 8.58
CA GLU A 74 17.66 9.51 9.47
C GLU A 74 17.49 8.16 8.75
N MET A 75 17.21 8.21 7.45
CA MET A 75 16.94 7.01 6.65
C MET A 75 17.55 7.18 5.26
N SER A 76 18.38 6.25 4.83
CA SER A 76 18.96 6.29 3.50
C SER A 76 17.89 6.06 2.43
N PHE A 77 18.13 6.58 1.23
CA PHE A 77 17.23 6.37 0.10
C PHE A 77 17.00 4.88 -0.18
N LYS A 78 18.04 4.09 -0.08
CA LYS A 78 17.99 2.64 -0.30
C LYS A 78 17.09 1.94 0.71
N GLU A 79 17.16 2.33 1.98
CA GLU A 79 16.28 1.83 3.03
C GLU A 79 14.84 2.29 2.78
N PHE A 80 14.66 3.56 2.43
CA PHE A 80 13.35 4.17 2.19
C PHE A 80 12.57 3.44 1.09
N VAL A 81 13.18 3.17 -0.05
CA VAL A 81 12.49 2.48 -1.17
C VAL A 81 12.24 1.01 -0.90
N GLY A 82 12.88 0.43 0.11
CA GLY A 82 12.66 -0.97 0.50
C GLY A 82 11.35 -1.23 1.23
N TYR A 83 10.65 -0.18 1.69
CA TYR A 83 9.37 -0.34 2.40
C TYR A 83 8.18 -0.51 1.44
N PHE A 84 8.07 0.32 0.46
CA PHE A 84 6.95 0.36 -0.47
C PHE A 84 7.42 0.43 -1.92
#